data_d6d9172db9a4ba096a3093e099abfa24
#
_entry.id   d6d9172db9a4ba096a3093e099abfa24
#
_cell.length_a   1.000
_cell.length_b   1.000
_cell.length_c   1.000
_cell.angle_alpha   90.00
_cell.angle_beta   90.00
_cell.angle_gamma   90.00
#
_symmetry.space_group_name_H-M   'P 1'
#
loop_
_entity.id
_entity.type
_entity.pdbx_description
1 polymer ?
#
loop_
_entity_poly.entity_id
_entity_poly.type
_entity_poly.pdbx_seq_one_letter_code
_entity_poly.pdbx_strand_id
1 'polypeptide(L)' 'MKLYQSKDWLYRRYVVQKKSITEIAKECNVSAMTIQRHVEQFGLGKKK' A
#
# COMPACT_ATOMS: atom_id res chain seq x y z
N MET A 1 13.97 5.56 -4.22
CA MET A 1 12.65 6.04 -4.53
C MET A 1 11.59 5.23 -3.82
N LYS A 2 10.61 5.89 -3.25
CA LYS A 2 9.62 5.19 -2.46
C LYS A 2 8.32 5.08 -3.22
N LEU A 3 8.13 3.95 -3.86
CA LEU A 3 6.95 3.73 -4.69
C LEU A 3 5.66 3.81 -3.90
N TYR A 4 5.70 3.39 -2.66
CA TYR A 4 4.47 3.36 -1.86
C TYR A 4 3.94 4.75 -1.54
N GLN A 5 4.72 5.78 -1.82
CA GLN A 5 4.24 7.14 -1.61
C GLN A 5 3.35 7.60 -2.76
N SER A 6 3.35 6.86 -3.86
CA SER A 6 2.50 7.18 -4.98
C SER A 6 1.14 6.52 -4.79
N LYS A 7 0.08 7.33 -4.78
CA LYS A 7 -1.25 6.80 -4.59
C LYS A 7 -1.62 5.85 -5.72
N ASP A 8 -1.26 6.22 -6.95
CA ASP A 8 -1.55 5.38 -8.10
C ASP A 8 -0.89 4.01 -7.97
N TRP A 9 0.39 4.01 -7.64
CA TRP A 9 1.12 2.75 -7.54
C TRP A 9 0.54 1.88 -6.42
N LEU A 10 0.29 2.50 -5.28
CA LEU A 10 -0.22 1.76 -4.14
C LEU A 10 -1.64 1.26 -4.42
N TYR A 11 -2.44 2.06 -5.07
CA TYR A 11 -3.80 1.66 -5.42
C TYR A 11 -3.77 0.41 -6.29
N ARG A 12 -2.93 0.41 -7.30
CA ARG A 12 -2.86 -0.73 -8.20
C ARG A 12 -2.40 -1.99 -7.48
N ARG A 13 -1.39 -1.82 -6.61
CA ARG A 13 -0.89 -3.00 -5.91
C ARG A 13 -1.89 -3.52 -4.89
N TYR A 14 -2.50 -2.62 -4.17
CA TYR A 14 -3.36 -3.03 -3.07
C TYR A 14 -4.78 -3.36 -3.51
N VAL A 15 -5.35 -2.56 -4.38
CA VAL A 15 -6.73 -2.74 -4.79
C VAL A 15 -6.85 -3.60 -6.04
N VAL A 16 -6.14 -3.23 -7.08
CA VAL A 16 -6.26 -3.94 -8.36
C VAL A 16 -5.65 -5.35 -8.27
N GLN A 17 -4.42 -5.43 -7.81
CA GLN A 17 -3.75 -6.72 -7.72
C GLN A 17 -4.08 -7.46 -6.43
N LYS A 18 -4.76 -6.78 -5.51
CA LYS A 18 -5.20 -7.39 -4.26
C LYS A 18 -4.06 -7.98 -3.46
N LYS A 19 -2.94 -7.30 -3.46
CA LYS A 19 -1.81 -7.76 -2.66
C LYS A 19 -2.01 -7.31 -1.22
N SER A 20 -1.53 -8.11 -0.30
CA SER A 20 -1.66 -7.76 1.10
C SER A 20 -0.65 -6.68 1.47
N ILE A 21 -0.94 -6.00 2.57
CA ILE A 21 -0.05 -4.95 3.05
C ILE A 21 1.34 -5.50 3.31
N THR A 22 1.40 -6.71 3.85
CA THR A 22 2.68 -7.33 4.14
C THR A 22 3.48 -7.56 2.86
N GLU A 23 2.80 -8.03 1.82
CA GLU A 23 3.49 -8.30 0.55
C GLU A 23 4.01 -7.01 -0.07
N ILE A 24 3.19 -5.96 -0.03
CA ILE A 24 3.62 -4.69 -0.59
C ILE A 24 4.80 -4.15 0.20
N ALA A 25 4.76 -4.30 1.51
CA ALA A 25 5.85 -3.82 2.35
C ALA A 25 7.15 -4.55 2.01
N LYS A 26 7.06 -5.83 1.74
CA LYS A 26 8.25 -6.59 1.37
C LYS A 26 8.81 -6.09 0.04
N GLU A 27 7.96 -5.78 -0.89
CA GLU A 27 8.42 -5.28 -2.18
C GLU A 27 9.13 -3.95 -2.02
N CYS A 28 8.65 -3.13 -1.10
CA CYS A 28 9.25 -1.82 -0.88
C CYS A 28 10.35 -1.85 0.16
N ASN A 29 10.57 -3.01 0.77
CA ASN A 29 11.60 -3.17 1.79
C ASN A 29 11.36 -2.24 2.98
N VAL A 30 10.10 -2.16 3.41
CA VAL A 30 9.71 -1.38 4.57
C VAL A 30 8.80 -2.22 5.43
N SER A 31 8.46 -1.70 6.60
CA SER A 31 7.59 -2.46 7.49
C SER A 31 6.15 -2.38 7.03
N ALA A 32 5.37 -3.38 7.41
CA ALA A 32 3.96 -3.40 7.00
C ALA A 32 3.22 -2.19 7.56
N MET A 33 3.61 -1.72 8.73
CA MET A 33 2.95 -0.58 9.30
C MET A 33 3.10 0.66 8.42
N THR A 34 4.25 0.82 7.79
CA THR A 34 4.46 1.95 6.90
C THR A 34 3.46 1.90 5.75
N ILE A 35 3.28 0.74 5.16
CA ILE A 35 2.35 0.61 4.05
C ILE A 35 0.92 0.81 4.54
N GLN A 36 0.59 0.28 5.71
CA GLN A 36 -0.75 0.41 6.24
C GLN A 36 -1.11 1.87 6.45
N ARG A 37 -0.19 2.65 6.98
CA ARG A 37 -0.45 4.06 7.22
C ARG A 37 -0.72 4.79 5.92
N HIS A 38 0.04 4.47 4.88
CA HIS A 38 -0.17 5.13 3.59
C HIS A 38 -1.49 4.70 2.98
N VAL A 39 -1.85 3.42 3.12
CA VAL A 39 -3.11 2.93 2.61
C VAL A 39 -4.27 3.66 3.27
N GLU A 40 -4.20 3.82 4.59
CA GLU A 40 -5.25 4.53 5.31
C GLU A 40 -5.30 6.00 4.94
N GLN A 41 -4.12 6.59 4.76
CA GLN A 41 -4.06 8.01 4.43
C GLN A 41 -4.67 8.27 3.06
N PHE A 42 -4.47 7.36 2.13
CA PHE A 42 -5.05 7.48 0.79
C PHE A 42 -6.49 7.00 0.75
N GLY A 43 -6.96 6.35 1.80
CA GLY A 43 -8.31 5.84 1.84
C GLY A 43 -8.51 4.56 1.06
N LEU A 44 -7.45 3.85 0.75
CA LEU A 44 -7.56 2.65 -0.05
C LEU A 44 -8.06 1.46 0.76
N GLY A 45 -7.78 1.45 2.04
CA GLY A 45 -8.16 0.33 2.87
C GLY A 45 -9.55 0.41 3.44
N LYS A 46 -10.23 1.53 3.20
CA LYS A 46 -11.55 1.66 3.75
C LYS A 46 -12.55 0.89 2.97
N LYS A 47 -13.29 0.12 3.69
CA LYS A 47 -14.34 -0.57 3.06
C LYS A 47 -15.58 0.01 3.48
N LYS A 48 -16.37 0.28 2.72
CA LYS A 48 -17.57 0.82 3.21
C LYS A 48 -18.73 0.31 2.63
#